data_45f6f78cffcde4329e624bbb4f367316
#
_entry.id   45f6f78cffcde4329e624bbb4f367316
#
_cell.length_a   1.000
_cell.length_b   1.000
_cell.length_c   1.000
_cell.angle_alpha   90.00
_cell.angle_beta   90.00
_cell.angle_gamma   90.00
#
_symmetry.space_group_name_H-M   'P 1'
#
loop_
_entity.id
_entity.type
_entity.pdbx_description
1 polymer ?
#
loop_
_entity_poly.entity_id
_entity_poly.type
_entity_poly.pdbx_seq_one_letter_code
_entity_poly.pdbx_strand_id
1 'polypeptide(L)'
;MNDSGSARQCFLVEWYQPDLVDSAVDTVIDRLSRVAAAARVNLLLTLISPSDETLFGVFAADSVDAVVAVCRQAGWHVDRITAGVRARIGATGT
;
A
#
# COMPACT_ATOMS: atom_id res chain seq x y z
N MET A 1 10.95 23.60 -9.00
CA MET A 1 10.76 23.21 -8.93
C MET A 1 10.51 22.46 -8.47
N ASN A 2 10.32 22.42 -8.17
CA ASN A 2 10.06 21.70 -7.85
C ASN A 2 9.76 20.99 -7.39
N ASP A 3 9.78 20.90 -7.43
CA ASP A 3 9.39 20.15 -7.08
C ASP A 3 9.33 19.68 -6.30
N SER A 4 9.59 20.02 -6.16
CA SER A 4 9.56 19.66 -5.20
C SER A 4 8.70 19.01 -4.65
N GLY A 5 7.97 19.49 -4.46
CA GLY A 5 6.96 18.88 -3.76
C GLY A 5 6.76 17.53 -4.18
N SER A 6 7.21 17.30 -5.16
CA SER A 6 7.04 15.98 -5.62
C SER A 6 7.75 14.99 -4.82
N ALA A 7 8.31 15.36 -3.73
CA ALA A 7 8.98 14.39 -2.91
C ALA A 7 7.97 13.59 -2.12
N ARG A 8 7.12 12.85 -2.79
CA ARG A 8 6.23 11.95 -2.10
C ARG A 8 7.02 10.79 -1.53
N GLN A 9 6.63 10.38 -0.35
CA GLN A 9 7.28 9.27 0.32
C GLN A 9 6.55 7.98 0.02
N CYS A 10 7.27 6.88 0.06
CA CYS A 10 6.68 5.55 -0.06
C CYS A 10 6.60 4.91 1.31
N PHE A 11 5.50 4.24 1.54
CA PHE A 11 5.21 3.57 2.81
C PHE A 11 4.86 2.12 2.54
N LEU A 12 5.45 1.22 3.32
CA LEU A 12 5.10 -0.19 3.26
C LEU A 12 4.12 -0.47 4.37
N VAL A 13 2.96 -0.96 4.00
CA VAL A 13 1.92 -1.33 4.96
C VAL A 13 1.79 -2.83 5.00
N GLU A 14 1.65 -3.38 6.20
CA GLU A 14 1.45 -4.80 6.39
C GLU A 14 0.12 -5.03 7.08
N TRP A 15 -0.65 -5.95 6.51
CA TRP A 15 -1.93 -6.38 7.10
C TRP A 15 -1.86 -7.87 7.34
N TYR A 16 -2.04 -8.28 8.57
CA TYR A 16 -2.14 -9.69 8.93
C TYR A 16 -3.57 -10.13 8.69
N GLN A 17 -3.73 -11.08 7.79
CA GLN A 17 -5.07 -11.51 7.38
C GLN A 17 -5.13 -13.02 7.37
N PRO A 18 -5.46 -13.64 8.51
CA PRO A 18 -5.64 -15.08 8.53
C PRO A 18 -6.81 -15.45 7.61
N ASP A 19 -6.69 -16.55 6.95
CA ASP A 19 -7.72 -17.05 6.03
C ASP A 19 -7.89 -16.20 4.77
N LEU A 20 -6.89 -15.41 4.42
CA LEU A 20 -6.93 -14.61 3.21
C LEU A 20 -6.90 -15.52 1.98
N VAL A 21 -7.82 -15.30 1.06
CA VAL A 21 -7.86 -16.04 -0.19
C VAL A 21 -7.69 -15.07 -1.35
N ASP A 22 -7.12 -15.57 -2.44
CA ASP A 22 -6.78 -14.74 -3.60
C ASP A 22 -7.98 -13.96 -4.15
N SER A 23 -9.14 -14.59 -4.20
CA SER A 23 -10.30 -13.90 -4.74
C SER A 23 -10.74 -12.71 -3.89
N ALA A 24 -10.48 -12.76 -2.58
CA ALA A 24 -10.78 -11.66 -1.70
C ALA A 24 -9.76 -10.53 -1.85
N VAL A 25 -8.53 -10.87 -2.23
CA VAL A 25 -7.48 -9.88 -2.40
C VAL A 25 -7.81 -8.87 -3.48
N ASP A 26 -8.32 -9.35 -4.61
CA ASP A 26 -8.66 -8.45 -5.71
C ASP A 26 -9.69 -7.41 -5.29
N THR A 27 -10.68 -7.83 -4.51
CA THR A 27 -11.70 -6.93 -4.02
C THR A 27 -11.11 -5.88 -3.08
N VAL A 28 -10.19 -6.30 -2.22
CA VAL A 28 -9.52 -5.41 -1.29
C VAL A 28 -8.68 -4.39 -2.02
N ILE A 29 -7.88 -4.85 -2.98
CA ILE A 29 -7.02 -3.98 -3.76
C ILE A 29 -7.85 -2.93 -4.49
N ASP A 30 -8.94 -3.35 -5.09
CA ASP A 30 -9.82 -2.45 -5.81
C ASP A 30 -10.39 -1.37 -4.90
N ARG A 31 -10.83 -1.76 -3.71
CA ARG A 31 -11.37 -0.82 -2.75
C ARG A 31 -10.31 0.14 -2.24
N LEU A 32 -9.14 -0.38 -1.87
CA LEU A 32 -8.03 0.44 -1.42
C LEU A 32 -7.62 1.44 -2.49
N SER A 33 -7.54 0.99 -3.74
CA SER A 33 -7.16 1.86 -4.85
C SER A 33 -8.12 3.01 -5.03
N ARG A 34 -9.42 2.75 -4.92
CA ARG A 34 -10.43 3.80 -5.08
C ARG A 34 -10.39 4.80 -3.93
N VAL A 35 -10.28 4.30 -2.70
CA VAL A 35 -10.19 5.18 -1.54
C VAL A 35 -8.92 6.01 -1.61
N ALA A 36 -7.81 5.38 -1.99
CA ALA A 36 -6.52 6.06 -2.10
C ALA A 36 -6.58 7.17 -3.14
N ALA A 37 -7.15 6.89 -4.30
CA ALA A 37 -7.24 7.87 -5.37
C ALA A 37 -8.02 9.11 -4.93
N ALA A 38 -9.11 8.91 -4.20
CA ALA A 38 -9.91 10.01 -3.70
C ALA A 38 -9.16 10.87 -2.68
N ALA A 39 -8.18 10.28 -2.01
CA ALA A 39 -7.38 10.95 -1.00
C ALA A 39 -6.03 11.42 -1.53
N ARG A 40 -5.79 11.31 -2.83
CA ARG A 40 -4.51 11.66 -3.45
C ARG A 40 -3.36 10.80 -2.93
N VAL A 41 -3.65 9.56 -2.65
CA VAL A 41 -2.67 8.57 -2.26
C VAL A 41 -2.63 7.54 -3.37
N ASN A 42 -1.45 7.05 -3.71
CA ASN A 42 -1.33 6.05 -4.76
C ASN A 42 -0.92 4.71 -4.18
N LEU A 43 -1.72 3.71 -4.43
CA LEU A 43 -1.32 2.34 -4.13
C LEU A 43 -0.52 1.83 -5.32
N LEU A 44 0.77 1.62 -5.10
CA LEU A 44 1.70 1.29 -6.17
C LEU A 44 1.82 -0.20 -6.42
N LEU A 45 1.76 -0.98 -5.36
CA LEU A 45 2.05 -2.41 -5.44
C LEU A 45 1.43 -3.12 -4.27
N THR A 46 0.93 -4.31 -4.51
CA THR A 46 0.50 -5.21 -3.44
C THR A 46 1.20 -6.54 -3.60
N LEU A 47 1.55 -7.13 -2.48
CA LEU A 47 2.15 -8.46 -2.45
C LEU A 47 1.38 -9.28 -1.44
N ILE A 48 1.21 -10.54 -1.75
CA ILE A 48 0.53 -11.45 -0.85
C ILE A 48 1.49 -12.57 -0.48
N SER A 49 1.57 -12.87 0.80
CA SER A 49 2.35 -13.98 1.30
C SER A 49 1.41 -14.92 2.06
N PRO A 50 0.84 -15.89 1.36
CA PRO A 50 -0.17 -16.76 1.99
C PRO A 50 0.36 -17.57 3.16
N SER A 51 1.60 -18.01 3.09
CA SER A 51 2.18 -18.80 4.17
C SER A 51 2.36 -17.97 5.44
N ASP A 52 2.51 -16.67 5.31
CA ASP A 52 2.64 -15.76 6.46
C ASP A 52 1.31 -15.10 6.80
N GLU A 53 0.28 -15.40 6.02
CA GLU A 53 -1.05 -14.79 6.19
C GLU A 53 -0.96 -13.26 6.19
N THR A 54 -0.09 -12.74 5.35
CA THR A 54 0.19 -11.29 5.32
C THR A 54 0.00 -10.74 3.93
N LEU A 55 -0.62 -9.58 3.87
CA LEU A 55 -0.75 -8.79 2.67
C LEU A 55 0.11 -7.53 2.84
N PHE A 56 0.84 -7.18 1.81
CA PHE A 56 1.69 -5.98 1.83
C PHE A 56 1.18 -5.01 0.78
N GLY A 57 1.21 -3.73 1.10
CA GLY A 57 0.92 -2.69 0.13
C GLY A 57 1.96 -1.60 0.20
N VAL A 58 2.38 -1.10 -0.95
CA VAL A 58 3.28 0.05 -1.02
C VAL A 58 2.48 1.25 -1.51
N PHE A 59 2.48 2.30 -0.72
CA PHE A 59 1.74 3.52 -1.03
C PHE A 59 2.69 4.69 -1.21
N ALA A 60 2.36 5.56 -2.16
CA ALA A 60 3.03 6.86 -2.27
C ALA A 60 2.06 7.91 -1.72
N ALA A 61 2.54 8.70 -0.79
CA ALA A 61 1.70 9.69 -0.12
C ALA A 61 2.57 10.80 0.48
N ASP A 62 1.92 11.87 0.89
CA ASP A 62 2.61 12.98 1.51
C ASP A 62 2.92 12.72 2.99
N SER A 63 2.17 11.86 3.62
CA SER A 63 2.35 11.60 5.05
C SER A 63 1.87 10.21 5.44
N VAL A 64 2.36 9.74 6.57
CA VAL A 64 1.91 8.47 7.13
C VAL A 64 0.43 8.55 7.52
N ASP A 65 -0.01 9.71 8.01
CA ASP A 65 -1.40 9.87 8.40
C ASP A 65 -2.36 9.69 7.22
N ALA A 66 -1.95 10.15 6.04
CA ALA A 66 -2.77 9.98 4.85
C ALA A 66 -2.95 8.50 4.50
N VAL A 67 -1.88 7.72 4.63
CA VAL A 67 -1.94 6.29 4.35
C VAL A 67 -2.83 5.57 5.37
N VAL A 68 -2.66 5.89 6.64
CA VAL A 68 -3.46 5.27 7.71
C VAL A 68 -4.94 5.60 7.52
N ALA A 69 -5.24 6.85 7.15
CA ALA A 69 -6.62 7.26 6.93
C ALA A 69 -7.26 6.50 5.78
N VAL A 70 -6.52 6.29 4.70
CA VAL A 70 -7.01 5.52 3.54
C VAL A 70 -7.32 4.08 3.95
N CYS A 71 -6.41 3.45 4.67
CA CYS A 71 -6.61 2.07 5.08
C CYS A 71 -7.80 1.95 6.01
N ARG A 72 -7.93 2.87 6.96
CA ARG A 72 -9.07 2.89 7.87
C ARG A 72 -10.37 3.07 7.13
N GLN A 73 -10.40 4.00 6.19
CA GLN A 73 -11.61 4.28 5.42
C GLN A 73 -12.00 3.09 4.55
N ALA A 74 -11.03 2.34 4.09
CA ALA A 74 -11.28 1.13 3.31
C ALA A 74 -11.67 -0.07 4.19
N GLY A 75 -11.62 0.10 5.50
CA GLY A 75 -11.98 -0.97 6.43
C GLY A 75 -10.83 -1.91 6.74
N TRP A 76 -9.60 -1.51 6.45
CA TRP A 76 -8.45 -2.35 6.66
C TRP A 76 -7.52 -1.75 7.70
N HIS A 77 -7.49 -2.38 8.85
CA HIS A 77 -6.66 -1.95 9.97
C HIS A 77 -5.19 -2.26 9.69
N VAL A 78 -4.37 -1.24 9.77
CA VAL A 78 -2.93 -1.39 9.54
C VAL A 78 -2.29 -2.07 10.75
N ASP A 79 -1.57 -3.16 10.51
CA ASP A 79 -0.84 -3.83 11.57
C ASP A 79 0.56 -3.26 11.72
N ARG A 80 1.15 -2.87 10.62
CA ARG A 80 2.47 -2.26 10.65
C ARG A 80 2.64 -1.36 9.44
N ILE A 81 3.33 -0.23 9.63
CA ILE A 81 3.65 0.66 8.54
C ILE A 81 5.12 1.11 8.69
N THR A 82 5.82 1.08 7.58
CA THR A 82 7.22 1.47 7.53
C THR A 82 7.37 2.62 6.55
N ALA A 83 7.93 3.72 7.01
CA ALA A 83 8.17 4.89 6.18
C ALA A 83 9.52 4.81 5.49
N GLY A 84 9.70 5.65 4.48
CA GLY A 84 11.01 5.76 3.83
C GLY A 84 11.41 4.57 3.00
N VAL A 85 10.43 3.82 2.54
CA VAL A 85 10.69 2.64 1.72
C VAL A 85 11.01 3.07 0.30
N ARG A 86 11.91 2.38 -0.33
CA ARG A 86 12.23 2.60 -1.74
C ARG A 86 11.97 1.32 -2.51
N ALA A 87 11.19 1.46 -3.57
CA ALA A 87 10.93 0.33 -4.43
C ALA A 87 11.90 0.38 -5.60
N ARG A 88 12.54 -0.74 -5.86
CA ARG A 88 13.39 -0.87 -7.01
C ARG A 88 12.98 -2.12 -7.77
N ILE A 89 12.66 -1.92 -9.03
CA ILE A 89 12.27 -3.05 -9.85
C ILE A 89 13.52 -3.65 -10.43
N GLY A 90 13.67 -4.94 -10.24
CA GLY A 90 14.81 -5.64 -10.76
C GLY A 90 14.88 -5.53 -12.27
N ALA A 91 16.10 -5.34 -12.78
CA ALA A 91 16.30 -5.35 -14.20
C ALA A 91 16.24 -6.77 -14.62
N THR A 92 15.21 -7.15 -15.22
CA THR A 92 15.08 -8.50 -15.58
C THR A 92 15.81 -8.80 -16.78
N GLY A 93 16.62 -8.28 -17.08
CA GLY A 93 17.27 -8.66 -18.14
C GLY A 93 16.66 -9.71 -18.85
N THR A 94 16.54 -9.61 -18.60
CA THR A 94 16.35 -10.43 -19.12
C THR A 94 16.06 -10.83 -19.50
#